data_921728e08b969148819fd6dd1d9ab484
#
_entry.id   921728e08b969148819fd6dd1d9ab484
#
_cell.length_a   1.000
_cell.length_b   1.000
_cell.length_c   1.000
_cell.angle_alpha   90.00
_cell.angle_beta   90.00
_cell.angle_gamma   90.00
#
_symmetry.space_group_name_H-M   'P 1'
#
loop_
_entity.id
_entity.type
_entity.pdbx_description
1 polymer ?
#
loop_
_entity_poly.entity_id
_entity_poly.type
_entity_poly.pdbx_seq_one_letter_code
_entity_poly.pdbx_strand_id
1 'polypeptide(L)'
;LTGADKGAEITPYASSISFLKRRMIVYQTSCGELVLAPLSMTSLLRPFIWGEWKVDMIEHYAGLIKGMLVELVQHGPEVYEEYVSLFRSFTSEFHIIHHTSDKRADIKETLGSYFSPHNFRSWEDRITEMYGNGKQIYVEVDSARMV
;
A
#
# COMPACT_ATOMS: atom_id res chain seq x y z
N LEU A 1 -0.05 -27.08 6.02
CA LEU A 1 0.59 -25.89 5.44
C LEU A 1 1.83 -26.31 4.66
N THR A 2 1.80 -26.13 3.35
CA THR A 2 2.96 -26.28 2.51
C THR A 2 3.75 -24.96 2.47
N GLY A 3 5.07 -25.02 2.66
CA GLY A 3 5.93 -23.87 2.46
C GLY A 3 5.85 -23.34 1.01
N ALA A 4 6.12 -22.06 0.80
CA ALA A 4 6.08 -21.43 -0.52
C ALA A 4 7.13 -22.01 -1.49
N ASP A 5 8.21 -22.58 -0.97
CA ASP A 5 9.25 -23.26 -1.73
C ASP A 5 9.11 -24.78 -1.60
N LYS A 6 9.10 -25.46 -2.72
CA LYS A 6 9.12 -26.93 -2.74
C LYS A 6 10.45 -27.42 -2.13
N GLY A 7 10.38 -28.02 -0.96
CA GLY A 7 11.52 -28.52 -0.23
C GLY A 7 11.95 -27.71 1.00
N ALA A 8 11.29 -26.57 1.26
CA ALA A 8 11.48 -25.85 2.51
C ALA A 8 10.89 -26.63 3.68
N GLU A 9 11.65 -26.79 4.76
CA GLU A 9 11.12 -27.36 5.99
C GLU A 9 10.02 -26.47 6.57
N ILE A 10 8.88 -27.06 6.91
CA ILE A 10 7.81 -26.36 7.60
C ILE A 10 8.23 -26.20 9.06
N THR A 11 8.54 -24.97 9.46
CA THR A 11 8.83 -24.69 10.86
C THR A 11 7.53 -24.56 11.66
N PRO A 12 7.49 -25.03 12.90
CA PRO A 12 6.30 -24.91 13.75
C PRO A 12 6.07 -23.46 14.27
N TYR A 13 6.95 -22.53 13.95
CA TYR A 13 6.90 -21.15 14.43
C TYR A 13 6.19 -20.25 13.43
N ALA A 14 5.10 -19.64 13.84
CA ALA A 14 4.23 -18.79 13.03
C ALA A 14 4.97 -17.59 12.41
N SER A 15 6.00 -17.05 13.07
CA SER A 15 6.78 -15.91 12.61
C SER A 15 7.50 -16.14 11.27
N SER A 16 7.72 -17.40 10.87
CA SER A 16 8.34 -17.78 9.60
C SER A 16 7.35 -18.20 8.52
N ILE A 17 6.06 -18.27 8.86
CA ILE A 17 5.02 -18.73 7.93
C ILE A 17 4.60 -17.58 7.02
N SER A 18 4.70 -17.80 5.71
CA SER A 18 4.07 -16.94 4.72
C SER A 18 3.12 -17.76 3.87
N PHE A 19 1.94 -17.22 3.61
CA PHE A 19 0.95 -17.83 2.74
C PHE A 19 0.59 -16.87 1.60
N LEU A 20 0.69 -17.32 0.36
CA LEU A 20 0.46 -16.50 -0.83
C LEU A 20 1.29 -15.20 -0.83
N LYS A 21 2.55 -15.28 -0.37
CA LYS A 21 3.49 -14.15 -0.21
C LYS A 21 3.01 -13.09 0.79
N ARG A 22 2.10 -13.46 1.69
CA ARG A 22 1.62 -12.61 2.78
C ARG A 22 2.12 -13.13 4.12
N ARG A 23 2.50 -12.21 4.99
CA ARG A 23 2.81 -12.48 6.39
C ARG A 23 1.66 -12.00 7.26
N MET A 24 1.66 -12.30 8.55
CA MET A 24 0.68 -11.80 9.49
C MET A 24 1.33 -10.92 10.54
N ILE A 25 0.75 -9.76 10.77
CA ILE A 25 1.14 -8.81 11.82
C ILE A 25 -0.09 -8.52 12.65
N VAL A 26 0.05 -8.60 13.98
CA VAL A 26 -1.02 -8.27 14.93
C VAL A 26 -0.73 -6.93 15.58
N TYR A 27 -1.70 -6.03 15.52
CA TYR A 27 -1.70 -4.76 16.23
C TYR A 27 -2.74 -4.77 17.34
N GLN A 28 -2.40 -4.24 18.51
CA GLN A 28 -3.39 -3.91 19.52
C GLN A 28 -3.99 -2.56 19.22
N THR A 29 -5.31 -2.50 19.18
CA THR A 29 -6.05 -1.28 18.88
C THR A 29 -7.13 -1.01 19.92
N SER A 30 -7.70 0.17 19.89
CA SER A 30 -8.84 0.55 20.73
C SER A 30 -10.07 -0.36 20.56
N CYS A 31 -10.16 -1.08 19.46
CA CYS A 31 -11.25 -2.00 19.13
C CYS A 31 -10.88 -3.48 19.28
N GLY A 32 -9.71 -3.79 19.86
CA GLY A 32 -9.20 -5.15 20.02
C GLY A 32 -8.00 -5.44 19.11
N GLU A 33 -7.70 -6.71 18.91
CA GLU A 33 -6.61 -7.12 18.01
C GLU A 33 -6.99 -6.93 16.55
N LEU A 34 -6.09 -6.29 15.80
CA LEU A 34 -6.19 -6.15 14.35
C LEU A 34 -5.09 -6.98 13.70
N VAL A 35 -5.49 -7.94 12.88
CA VAL A 35 -4.54 -8.78 12.13
C VAL A 35 -4.44 -8.25 10.71
N LEU A 36 -3.24 -7.85 10.31
CA LEU A 36 -2.93 -7.42 8.96
C LEU A 36 -2.10 -8.49 8.24
N ALA A 37 -2.28 -8.59 6.94
CA ALA A 37 -1.61 -9.58 6.11
C ALA A 37 -0.88 -8.89 4.93
N PRO A 38 0.28 -8.25 5.17
CA PRO A 38 0.99 -7.54 4.13
C PRO A 38 1.50 -8.46 3.03
N LEU A 39 1.27 -8.04 1.79
CA LEU A 39 1.88 -8.66 0.61
C LEU A 39 3.36 -8.28 0.54
N SER A 40 4.22 -9.17 0.05
CA SER A 40 5.65 -8.86 -0.06
C SER A 40 5.90 -7.61 -0.91
N MET A 41 6.85 -6.77 -0.51
CA MET A 41 7.19 -5.55 -1.25
C MET A 41 7.63 -5.84 -2.68
N THR A 42 8.33 -6.95 -2.90
CA THR A 42 8.71 -7.41 -4.25
C THR A 42 7.48 -7.62 -5.13
N SER A 43 6.43 -8.22 -4.59
CA SER A 43 5.18 -8.43 -5.34
C SER A 43 4.45 -7.10 -5.62
N LEU A 44 4.49 -6.16 -4.69
CA LEU A 44 3.87 -4.84 -4.86
C LEU A 44 4.60 -3.98 -5.89
N LEU A 45 5.92 -4.05 -5.93
CA LEU A 45 6.75 -3.23 -6.83
C LEU A 45 6.88 -3.82 -8.24
N ARG A 46 6.67 -5.10 -8.39
CA ARG A 46 6.82 -5.79 -9.70
C ARG A 46 5.99 -5.15 -10.82
N PRO A 47 4.72 -4.76 -10.64
CA PRO A 47 3.93 -4.15 -11.69
C PRO A 47 4.49 -2.82 -12.20
N PHE A 48 5.28 -2.10 -11.40
CA PHE A 48 5.94 -0.85 -11.80
C PHE A 48 7.13 -1.08 -12.73
N ILE A 49 7.73 -2.26 -12.67
CA ILE A 49 8.92 -2.65 -13.45
C ILE A 49 8.52 -3.43 -14.70
N TRP A 50 7.57 -4.35 -14.57
CA TRP A 50 7.09 -5.25 -15.61
C TRP A 50 5.69 -4.84 -16.06
N GLY A 51 5.57 -3.84 -16.91
CA GLY A 51 4.29 -3.40 -17.45
C GLY A 51 4.23 -3.56 -18.97
N GLU A 52 3.07 -3.91 -19.50
CA GLU A 52 2.80 -3.76 -20.93
C GLU A 52 2.44 -2.30 -21.24
N TRP A 53 3.23 -1.67 -22.08
CA TRP A 53 3.15 -0.26 -22.43
C TRP A 53 2.05 0.05 -23.48
N LYS A 54 0.95 -0.67 -23.48
CA LYS A 54 -0.11 -0.55 -24.50
C LYS A 54 -1.20 0.47 -24.16
N VAL A 55 -1.17 1.06 -23.00
CA VAL A 55 -2.22 1.95 -22.47
C VAL A 55 -1.63 3.31 -22.15
N ASP A 56 -2.48 4.32 -21.93
CA ASP A 56 -2.07 5.60 -21.38
C ASP A 56 -1.26 5.39 -20.10
N MET A 57 0.01 5.75 -20.16
CA MET A 57 0.94 5.52 -19.07
C MET A 57 0.53 6.21 -17.77
N ILE A 58 -0.06 7.37 -17.86
CA ILE A 58 -0.47 8.18 -16.70
C ILE A 58 -1.61 7.48 -15.95
N GLU A 59 -2.63 7.07 -16.67
CA GLU A 59 -3.76 6.35 -16.12
C GLU A 59 -3.32 5.00 -15.54
N HIS A 60 -2.44 4.31 -16.25
CA HIS A 60 -1.87 3.03 -15.81
C HIS A 60 -1.12 3.16 -14.48
N TYR A 61 -0.17 4.09 -14.38
CA TYR A 61 0.58 4.31 -13.15
C TYR A 61 -0.27 4.89 -12.02
N ALA A 62 -1.22 5.75 -12.31
CA ALA A 62 -2.17 6.24 -11.32
C ALA A 62 -2.97 5.08 -10.71
N GLY A 63 -3.45 4.16 -11.54
CA GLY A 63 -4.14 2.95 -11.08
C GLY A 63 -3.25 2.04 -10.24
N LEU A 64 -2.00 1.84 -10.64
CA LEU A 64 -1.02 1.06 -9.86
C LEU A 64 -0.74 1.69 -8.48
N ILE A 65 -0.54 3.00 -8.42
CA ILE A 65 -0.30 3.71 -7.16
C ILE A 65 -1.52 3.61 -6.24
N LYS A 66 -2.71 3.81 -6.77
CA LYS A 66 -3.95 3.68 -6.00
C LYS A 66 -4.11 2.28 -5.41
N GLY A 67 -3.90 1.24 -6.21
CA GLY A 67 -3.93 -0.15 -5.76
C GLY A 67 -2.85 -0.45 -4.73
N MET A 68 -1.65 0.07 -4.93
CA MET A 68 -0.54 -0.09 -3.99
C MET A 68 -0.81 0.60 -2.65
N LEU A 69 -1.40 1.80 -2.65
CA LEU A 69 -1.77 2.48 -1.40
C LEU A 69 -2.74 1.66 -0.54
N VAL A 70 -3.67 0.97 -1.16
CA VAL A 70 -4.60 0.07 -0.45
C VAL A 70 -3.84 -1.10 0.19
N GLU A 71 -2.94 -1.74 -0.55
CA GLU A 71 -2.13 -2.85 -0.04
C GLU A 71 -1.10 -2.41 1.01
N LEU A 72 -0.54 -1.21 0.88
CA LEU A 72 0.43 -0.68 1.85
C LEU A 72 -0.18 -0.44 3.24
N VAL A 73 -1.49 -0.24 3.34
CA VAL A 73 -2.17 -0.17 4.63
C VAL A 73 -1.88 -1.40 5.48
N GLN A 74 -1.77 -2.57 4.85
CA GLN A 74 -1.48 -3.84 5.52
C GLN A 74 -0.05 -3.91 6.09
N HIS A 75 0.86 -3.07 5.62
CA HIS A 75 2.25 -3.02 6.08
C HIS A 75 2.47 -2.23 7.38
N GLY A 76 1.44 -1.58 7.89
CA GLY A 76 1.53 -0.77 9.09
C GLY A 76 1.81 0.71 8.81
N PRO A 77 1.76 1.55 9.87
CA PRO A 77 1.82 3.00 9.71
C PRO A 77 3.15 3.51 9.14
N GLU A 78 4.27 2.97 9.57
CA GLU A 78 5.59 3.46 9.17
C GLU A 78 5.84 3.28 7.68
N VAL A 79 5.64 2.08 7.17
CA VAL A 79 5.83 1.77 5.73
C VAL A 79 4.82 2.54 4.88
N TYR A 80 3.57 2.58 5.31
CA TYR A 80 2.51 3.32 4.60
C TYR A 80 2.86 4.82 4.46
N GLU A 81 3.22 5.49 5.55
CA GLU A 81 3.54 6.91 5.54
C GLU A 81 4.81 7.23 4.73
N GLU A 82 5.80 6.36 4.75
CA GLU A 82 6.99 6.48 3.92
C GLU A 82 6.64 6.48 2.43
N TYR A 83 5.85 5.52 1.98
CA TYR A 83 5.43 5.43 0.57
C TYR A 83 4.45 6.52 0.16
N VAL A 84 3.57 6.97 1.05
CA VAL A 84 2.70 8.12 0.80
C VAL A 84 3.55 9.36 0.52
N SER A 85 4.58 9.62 1.31
CA SER A 85 5.50 10.73 1.10
C SER A 85 6.24 10.61 -0.23
N LEU A 86 6.71 9.41 -0.56
CA LEU A 86 7.39 9.12 -1.81
C LEU A 86 6.49 9.37 -3.03
N PHE A 87 5.26 8.92 -2.98
CA PHE A 87 4.30 9.13 -4.07
C PHE A 87 3.89 10.59 -4.21
N ARG A 88 3.76 11.34 -3.12
CA ARG A 88 3.54 12.79 -3.18
C ARG A 88 4.69 13.51 -3.88
N SER A 89 5.92 13.18 -3.54
CA SER A 89 7.11 13.74 -4.20
C SER A 89 7.15 13.39 -5.69
N PHE A 90 6.89 12.13 -6.02
CA PHE A 90 6.82 11.66 -7.40
C PHE A 90 5.78 12.43 -8.22
N THR A 91 4.58 12.62 -7.68
CA THR A 91 3.51 13.33 -8.37
C THR A 91 3.84 14.81 -8.57
N SER A 92 4.51 15.44 -7.60
CA SER A 92 4.96 16.82 -7.70
C SER A 92 6.04 16.99 -8.79
N GLU A 93 7.03 16.11 -8.83
CA GLU A 93 8.08 16.11 -9.87
C GLU A 93 7.52 15.82 -11.26
N PHE A 94 6.57 14.90 -11.36
CA PHE A 94 5.92 14.57 -12.62
C PHE A 94 5.22 15.79 -13.24
N HIS A 95 4.59 16.62 -12.42
CA HIS A 95 4.00 17.89 -12.87
C HIS A 95 5.03 18.86 -13.46
N ILE A 96 6.25 18.82 -12.98
CA ILE A 96 7.33 19.72 -13.45
C ILE A 96 7.88 19.25 -14.80
N ILE A 97 8.08 17.95 -14.97
CA ILE A 97 8.73 17.36 -16.14
C ILE A 97 7.84 17.42 -17.40
N HIS A 98 6.53 17.21 -17.25
CA HIS A 98 5.59 17.17 -18.38
C HIS A 98 4.92 18.52 -18.69
N HIS A 99 5.56 19.60 -18.31
CA HIS A 99 5.03 20.96 -18.35
C HIS A 99 4.85 21.57 -19.76
N THR A 100 5.21 20.87 -20.81
CA THR A 100 5.42 21.50 -22.14
C THR A 100 4.45 21.09 -23.22
N SER A 101 3.40 20.29 -22.94
CA SER A 101 2.45 19.88 -23.99
C SER A 101 1.00 20.29 -23.68
N ASP A 102 0.21 20.45 -24.74
CA ASP A 102 -1.23 20.78 -24.68
C ASP A 102 -2.10 19.76 -23.95
N LYS A 103 -1.55 18.60 -23.62
CA LYS A 103 -2.16 17.56 -22.76
C LYS A 103 -2.09 17.87 -21.26
N ARG A 104 -1.62 19.04 -20.92
CA ARG A 104 -1.39 19.48 -19.53
C ARG A 104 -2.65 19.46 -18.66
N ALA A 105 -3.79 19.85 -19.23
CA ALA A 105 -5.06 19.88 -18.52
C ALA A 105 -5.54 18.46 -18.19
N ASP A 106 -5.46 17.55 -19.16
CA ASP A 106 -5.90 16.15 -18.99
C ASP A 106 -5.03 15.40 -17.98
N ILE A 107 -3.72 15.63 -18.02
CA ILE A 107 -2.77 15.06 -17.05
C ILE A 107 -3.06 15.57 -15.64
N LYS A 108 -3.26 16.87 -15.50
CA LYS A 108 -3.55 17.49 -14.20
C LYS A 108 -4.89 17.03 -13.64
N GLU A 109 -5.90 16.88 -14.49
CA GLU A 109 -7.22 16.39 -14.11
C GLU A 109 -7.16 14.91 -13.69
N THR A 110 -6.52 14.07 -14.47
CA THR A 110 -6.34 12.64 -14.18
C THR A 110 -5.54 12.44 -12.89
N LEU A 111 -4.40 13.09 -12.74
CA LEU A 111 -3.61 13.05 -11.53
C LEU A 111 -4.36 13.66 -10.34
N GLY A 112 -5.08 14.75 -10.54
CA GLY A 112 -5.89 15.40 -9.51
C GLY A 112 -7.01 14.49 -8.97
N SER A 113 -7.62 13.66 -9.81
CA SER A 113 -8.62 12.69 -9.40
C SER A 113 -8.04 11.52 -8.60
N TYR A 114 -6.85 11.04 -8.98
CA TYR A 114 -6.17 9.93 -8.29
C TYR A 114 -5.33 10.37 -7.10
N PHE A 115 -4.79 11.57 -7.11
CA PHE A 115 -3.86 12.08 -6.11
C PHE A 115 -4.40 13.28 -5.33
N SER A 116 -5.72 13.40 -5.21
CA SER A 116 -6.31 14.38 -4.30
C SER A 116 -5.82 14.12 -2.86
N PRO A 117 -5.82 15.13 -1.99
CA PRO A 117 -5.46 14.94 -0.58
C PRO A 117 -6.22 13.81 0.10
N HIS A 118 -7.42 13.52 -0.39
CA HIS A 118 -8.25 12.41 0.08
C HIS A 118 -7.62 11.02 -0.15
N ASN A 119 -6.88 10.84 -1.24
CA ASN A 119 -6.19 9.58 -1.52
C ASN A 119 -4.94 9.37 -0.65
N PHE A 120 -4.38 10.43 -0.09
CA PHE A 120 -3.22 10.40 0.79
C PHE A 120 -3.60 10.58 2.27
N ARG A 121 -4.69 9.95 2.68
CA ARG A 121 -5.11 9.96 4.08
C ARG A 121 -4.09 9.26 4.98
N SER A 122 -4.14 9.56 6.28
CA SER A 122 -3.32 8.89 7.28
C SER A 122 -3.62 7.38 7.32
N TRP A 123 -2.68 6.62 7.80
CA TRP A 123 -2.85 5.18 7.98
C TRP A 123 -4.01 4.86 8.93
N GLU A 124 -4.15 5.61 10.02
CA GLU A 124 -5.24 5.42 10.98
C GLU A 124 -6.62 5.69 10.38
N ASP A 125 -6.74 6.72 9.54
CA ASP A 125 -7.98 6.99 8.82
C ASP A 125 -8.34 5.86 7.86
N ARG A 126 -7.35 5.31 7.17
CA ARG A 126 -7.54 4.15 6.29
C ARG A 126 -7.98 2.92 7.05
N ILE A 127 -7.34 2.62 8.16
CA ILE A 127 -7.68 1.47 9.02
C ILE A 127 -9.09 1.64 9.60
N THR A 128 -9.44 2.83 10.04
CA THR A 128 -10.78 3.15 10.56
C THR A 128 -11.86 2.92 9.50
N GLU A 129 -11.61 3.37 8.28
CA GLU A 129 -12.54 3.16 7.16
C GLU A 129 -12.70 1.67 6.83
N MET A 130 -11.61 0.92 6.79
CA MET A 130 -11.62 -0.50 6.39
C MET A 130 -12.16 -1.44 7.47
N TYR A 131 -11.87 -1.18 8.73
CA TYR A 131 -12.10 -2.13 9.84
C TYR A 131 -12.85 -1.56 11.04
N GLY A 132 -13.13 -0.25 11.05
CA GLY A 132 -13.67 0.42 12.23
C GLY A 132 -15.16 0.17 12.49
N ASN A 133 -15.92 -0.29 11.51
CA ASN A 133 -17.39 -0.44 11.62
C ASN A 133 -18.08 0.80 12.24
N GLY A 134 -17.67 1.99 11.80
CA GLY A 134 -18.16 3.27 12.32
C GLY A 134 -17.48 3.75 13.61
N LYS A 135 -16.52 3.02 14.14
CA LYS A 135 -15.74 3.42 15.32
C LYS A 135 -14.32 3.80 14.92
N GLN A 136 -13.82 4.89 15.48
CA GLN A 136 -12.43 5.29 15.30
C GLN A 136 -11.48 4.26 15.90
N ILE A 137 -10.51 3.82 15.10
CA ILE A 137 -9.46 2.90 15.54
C ILE A 137 -8.20 3.70 15.88
N TYR A 138 -7.65 3.45 17.06
CA TYR A 138 -6.35 3.93 17.50
C TYR A 138 -5.45 2.75 17.77
N VAL A 139 -4.20 2.82 17.31
CA VAL A 139 -3.20 1.79 17.54
C VAL A 139 -2.39 2.15 18.77
N GLU A 140 -2.19 1.18 19.66
CA GLU A 140 -1.29 1.34 20.80
C GLU A 140 0.16 1.41 20.31
N VAL A 141 0.94 2.34 20.87
CA VAL A 141 2.35 2.50 20.52
C VAL A 141 3.11 1.20 20.83
N ASP A 142 3.98 0.79 19.89
CA ASP A 142 4.81 -0.43 19.99
C ASP A 142 4.02 -1.74 20.13
N SER A 143 2.77 -1.77 19.68
CA SER A 143 1.91 -2.94 19.80
C SER A 143 2.09 -4.00 18.71
N ALA A 144 2.82 -3.68 17.64
CA ALA A 144 2.98 -4.58 16.50
C ALA A 144 3.81 -5.83 16.88
N ARG A 145 3.27 -7.01 16.55
CA ARG A 145 3.97 -8.27 16.70
C ARG A 145 3.78 -9.16 15.49
N MET A 146 4.79 -9.92 15.13
CA MET A 146 4.70 -10.94 14.10
C MET A 146 4.05 -12.20 14.66
N VAL A 147 3.12 -12.72 13.92
CA VAL A 147 2.48 -14.01 14.24
C VAL A 147 3.27 -15.14 13.62
#